data_19ad64475ce01b0223fc25374e60be01
#
_entry.id   19ad64475ce01b0223fc25374e60be01
#
_cell.length_a   1.000
_cell.length_b   1.000
_cell.length_c   1.000
_cell.angle_alpha   90.00
_cell.angle_beta   90.00
_cell.angle_gamma   90.00
#
_symmetry.space_group_name_H-M   'P 1'
#
loop_
_entity.id
_entity.type
_entity.pdbx_description
1 polymer ?
#
loop_
_entity_poly.entity_id
_entity_poly.type
_entity_poly.pdbx_seq_one_letter_code
_entity_poly.pdbx_strand_id
1 'polypeptide(L)'
;MFYFNKQTIMKKYVAEMIGTMVLVLMGCGAAVFAGAGQPFDSVGTLGVAFAFGLSVVAMAYAIGSISGCHINPAITLGLFLTGRMNGKDTVMYMIFQVVGAIIGSAILWFLAKDS
;
A
#
# COMPACT_ATOMS: atom_id res chain seq x y z
N MET A 1 -12.40 0.29 -29.18
CA MET A 1 -12.85 1.40 -28.35
C MET A 1 -12.88 0.98 -26.90
N PHE A 2 -12.35 1.80 -26.04
CA PHE A 2 -12.22 1.46 -24.63
C PHE A 2 -13.34 2.07 -23.83
N TYR A 3 -14.16 1.23 -23.23
CA TYR A 3 -15.17 1.65 -22.29
C TYR A 3 -14.61 1.49 -20.89
N PHE A 4 -14.33 2.60 -20.23
CA PHE A 4 -14.09 2.57 -18.79
C PHE A 4 -15.44 2.77 -18.12
N ASN A 5 -16.08 1.68 -17.75
CA ASN A 5 -17.32 1.77 -16.97
C ASN A 5 -16.95 2.04 -15.49
N LYS A 6 -17.96 2.35 -14.69
CA LYS A 6 -17.76 2.65 -13.28
C LYS A 6 -17.08 1.50 -12.52
N GLN A 7 -17.35 0.26 -12.91
CA GLN A 7 -16.76 -0.90 -12.26
C GLN A 7 -15.27 -0.99 -12.50
N THR A 8 -14.81 -0.75 -13.72
CA THR A 8 -13.39 -0.76 -14.07
C THR A 8 -12.64 0.36 -13.36
N ILE A 9 -13.23 1.55 -13.32
CA ILE A 9 -12.63 2.71 -12.66
C ILE A 9 -12.54 2.47 -11.15
N MET A 10 -13.62 1.99 -10.53
CA MET A 10 -13.66 1.74 -9.10
C MET A 10 -12.72 0.61 -8.71
N LYS A 11 -12.57 -0.39 -9.57
CA LYS A 11 -11.69 -1.54 -9.32
C LYS A 11 -10.25 -1.12 -9.09
N LYS A 12 -9.73 -0.20 -9.90
CA LYS A 12 -8.35 0.28 -9.72
C LYS A 12 -8.18 1.10 -8.45
N TYR A 13 -9.18 1.87 -8.04
CA TYR A 13 -9.13 2.64 -6.80
C TYR A 13 -9.16 1.72 -5.59
N VAL A 14 -10.06 0.74 -5.59
CA VAL A 14 -10.14 -0.26 -4.52
C VAL A 14 -8.87 -1.09 -4.45
N ALA A 15 -8.28 -1.44 -5.59
CA ALA A 15 -7.01 -2.16 -5.63
C ALA A 15 -5.90 -1.37 -4.93
N GLU A 16 -5.83 -0.05 -5.15
CA GLU A 16 -4.85 0.81 -4.48
C GLU A 16 -5.09 0.87 -2.97
N MET A 17 -6.34 0.90 -2.55
CA MET A 17 -6.70 0.87 -1.14
C MET A 17 -6.24 -0.43 -0.48
N ILE A 18 -6.55 -1.57 -1.08
CA ILE A 18 -6.18 -2.88 -0.56
C ILE A 18 -4.67 -3.05 -0.56
N GLY A 19 -4.00 -2.67 -1.65
CA GLY A 19 -2.55 -2.77 -1.76
C GLY A 19 -1.82 -1.95 -0.72
N THR A 20 -2.26 -0.72 -0.49
CA THR A 20 -1.67 0.12 0.54
C THR A 20 -1.93 -0.42 1.94
N MET A 21 -3.14 -0.94 2.18
CA MET A 21 -3.46 -1.60 3.44
C MET A 21 -2.53 -2.78 3.72
N VAL A 22 -2.30 -3.63 2.72
CA VAL A 22 -1.39 -4.78 2.86
C VAL A 22 0.04 -4.30 3.13
N LEU A 23 0.50 -3.28 2.40
CA LEU A 23 1.84 -2.72 2.60
C LEU A 23 2.03 -2.24 4.04
N VAL A 24 1.07 -1.51 4.57
CA VAL A 24 1.12 -1.01 5.96
C VAL A 24 1.05 -2.16 6.95
N LEU A 25 0.13 -3.11 6.75
CA LEU A 25 -0.02 -4.26 7.65
C LEU A 25 1.25 -5.09 7.72
N MET A 26 1.85 -5.42 6.59
CA MET A 26 3.03 -6.30 6.55
C MET A 26 4.30 -5.55 6.92
N GLY A 27 4.51 -4.38 6.35
CA GLY A 27 5.73 -3.61 6.59
C GLY A 27 5.77 -3.00 7.98
N CYS A 28 4.77 -2.24 8.35
CA CYS A 28 4.69 -1.64 9.68
C CYS A 28 4.44 -2.70 10.74
N GLY A 29 3.70 -3.76 10.42
CA GLY A 29 3.50 -4.88 11.32
C GLY A 29 4.79 -5.59 11.66
N ALA A 30 5.67 -5.81 10.68
CA ALA A 30 6.99 -6.38 10.94
C ALA A 30 7.79 -5.48 11.88
N ALA A 31 7.74 -4.16 11.66
CA ALA A 31 8.44 -3.20 12.52
C ALA A 31 7.91 -3.21 13.95
N VAL A 32 6.59 -3.25 14.11
CA VAL A 32 5.95 -3.17 15.43
C VAL A 32 6.14 -4.46 16.22
N PHE A 33 5.97 -5.61 15.57
CA PHE A 33 5.97 -6.90 16.29
C PHE A 33 7.32 -7.60 16.33
N ALA A 34 8.20 -7.33 15.36
CA ALA A 34 9.44 -8.07 15.24
C ALA A 34 10.63 -7.21 14.79
N GLY A 35 10.48 -5.89 14.85
CA GLY A 35 11.50 -4.97 14.33
C GLY A 35 12.69 -4.76 15.25
N ALA A 36 13.58 -3.88 14.80
CA ALA A 36 14.76 -3.48 15.57
C ALA A 36 14.32 -2.88 16.90
N GLY A 37 14.91 -3.27 17.98
CA GLY A 37 14.50 -2.86 19.32
C GLY A 37 13.86 -3.97 20.13
N GLN A 38 13.46 -5.05 19.49
CA GLN A 38 13.05 -6.25 20.20
C GLN A 38 14.30 -6.97 20.71
N PRO A 39 14.26 -7.51 21.95
CA PRO A 39 15.48 -8.03 22.58
C PRO A 39 16.05 -9.27 21.89
N PHE A 40 15.19 -10.18 21.47
CA PHE A 40 15.62 -11.42 20.81
C PHE A 40 14.62 -11.74 19.70
N ASP A 41 15.05 -12.55 18.77
CA ASP A 41 14.21 -13.05 17.67
C ASP A 41 13.65 -11.95 16.77
N SER A 42 14.30 -10.77 16.81
CA SER A 42 13.87 -9.68 15.92
C SER A 42 14.40 -9.93 14.51
N VAL A 43 13.64 -9.47 13.53
CA VAL A 43 14.06 -9.51 12.13
C VAL A 43 15.05 -8.39 11.81
N GLY A 44 15.19 -7.42 12.69
CA GLY A 44 16.08 -6.28 12.51
C GLY A 44 15.62 -5.34 11.42
N THR A 45 16.42 -4.31 11.20
CA THR A 45 16.12 -3.29 10.16
C THR A 45 16.07 -3.90 8.78
N LEU A 46 16.99 -4.81 8.46
CA LEU A 46 16.99 -5.49 7.16
C LEU A 46 15.73 -6.32 6.96
N GLY A 47 15.29 -7.06 7.99
CA GLY A 47 14.07 -7.85 7.92
C GLY A 47 12.83 -6.98 7.70
N VAL A 48 12.75 -5.84 8.37
CA VAL A 48 11.67 -4.88 8.17
C VAL A 48 11.69 -4.35 6.72
N ALA A 49 12.86 -4.02 6.20
CA ALA A 49 13.01 -3.57 4.82
C ALA A 49 12.53 -4.65 3.84
N PHE A 50 12.86 -5.93 4.09
CA PHE A 50 12.35 -7.04 3.28
C PHE A 50 10.83 -7.17 3.39
N ALA A 51 10.26 -6.97 4.56
CA ALA A 51 8.80 -7.03 4.72
C ALA A 51 8.09 -5.98 3.86
N PHE A 52 8.62 -4.75 3.83
CA PHE A 52 8.10 -3.71 2.95
C PHE A 52 8.30 -4.08 1.47
N GLY A 53 9.52 -4.43 1.10
CA GLY A 53 9.85 -4.71 -0.30
C GLY A 53 9.10 -5.91 -0.86
N LEU A 54 9.02 -7.00 -0.11
CA LEU A 54 8.29 -8.20 -0.54
C LEU A 54 6.78 -7.96 -0.60
N SER A 55 6.25 -7.12 0.27
CA SER A 55 4.84 -6.72 0.18
C SER A 55 4.57 -5.96 -1.11
N VAL A 56 5.47 -5.07 -1.51
CA VAL A 56 5.35 -4.37 -2.80
C VAL A 56 5.41 -5.36 -3.96
N VAL A 57 6.35 -6.31 -3.93
CA VAL A 57 6.46 -7.33 -4.99
C VAL A 57 5.17 -8.15 -5.07
N ALA A 58 4.67 -8.62 -3.93
CA ALA A 58 3.44 -9.40 -3.89
C ALA A 58 2.26 -8.62 -4.46
N MET A 59 2.11 -7.35 -4.07
CA MET A 59 1.02 -6.53 -4.56
C MET A 59 1.21 -6.13 -6.02
N ALA A 60 2.45 -5.96 -6.49
CA ALA A 60 2.71 -5.71 -7.90
C ALA A 60 2.20 -6.85 -8.78
N TYR A 61 2.41 -8.09 -8.36
CA TYR A 61 1.86 -9.24 -9.07
C TYR A 61 0.34 -9.34 -8.92
N ALA A 62 -0.20 -9.00 -7.74
CA ALA A 62 -1.63 -9.14 -7.49
C ALA A 62 -2.47 -8.07 -8.19
N ILE A 63 -2.05 -6.81 -8.16
CA ILE A 63 -2.86 -5.68 -8.63
C ILE A 63 -2.17 -4.81 -9.68
N GLY A 64 -0.96 -5.15 -10.10
CA GLY A 64 -0.23 -4.36 -11.10
C GLY A 64 -1.02 -4.20 -12.40
N SER A 65 -1.68 -5.25 -12.86
CA SER A 65 -2.50 -5.20 -14.08
C SER A 65 -3.84 -4.49 -13.87
N ILE A 66 -4.25 -4.25 -12.63
CA ILE A 66 -5.51 -3.58 -12.31
C ILE A 66 -5.30 -2.08 -12.13
N SER A 67 -4.36 -1.70 -11.26
CA SER A 67 -4.16 -0.30 -10.89
C SER A 67 -2.77 0.23 -11.22
N GLY A 68 -1.82 -0.64 -11.54
CA GLY A 68 -0.42 -0.28 -11.69
C GLY A 68 0.37 -0.42 -10.39
N CYS A 69 -0.30 -0.73 -9.29
CA CYS A 69 0.32 -0.95 -7.98
C CYS A 69 1.25 0.19 -7.56
N HIS A 70 0.69 1.39 -7.44
CA HIS A 70 1.45 2.54 -6.92
C HIS A 70 1.63 2.40 -5.40
N ILE A 71 0.53 2.18 -4.70
CA ILE A 71 0.43 2.02 -3.24
C ILE A 71 1.24 3.04 -2.43
N ASN A 72 1.40 4.23 -3.01
CA ASN A 72 2.20 5.30 -2.45
C ASN A 72 1.81 6.63 -3.13
N PRO A 73 1.36 7.64 -2.36
CA PRO A 73 0.99 8.92 -2.95
C PRO A 73 2.13 9.63 -3.69
N ALA A 74 3.38 9.43 -3.24
CA ALA A 74 4.53 10.05 -3.89
C ALA A 74 4.76 9.47 -5.29
N ILE A 75 4.62 8.16 -5.45
CA ILE A 75 4.73 7.49 -6.76
C ILE A 75 3.62 7.99 -7.68
N THR A 76 2.40 8.05 -7.17
CA THR A 76 1.25 8.55 -7.94
C THR A 76 1.48 9.99 -8.39
N LEU A 77 1.97 10.84 -7.50
CA LEU A 77 2.29 12.23 -7.83
C LEU A 77 3.35 12.31 -8.93
N GLY A 78 4.40 11.48 -8.82
CA GLY A 78 5.47 11.43 -9.83
C GLY A 78 4.95 11.06 -11.21
N LEU A 79 4.03 10.10 -11.28
CA LEU A 79 3.40 9.71 -12.55
C LEU A 79 2.52 10.80 -13.12
N PHE A 80 1.82 11.54 -12.26
CA PHE A 80 1.05 12.69 -12.70
C PHE A 80 1.95 13.80 -13.26
N LEU A 81 3.03 14.12 -12.57
CA LEU A 81 3.94 15.19 -12.98
C LEU A 81 4.68 14.86 -14.28
N THR A 82 4.86 13.59 -14.58
CA THR A 82 5.48 13.14 -15.84
C THR A 82 4.48 12.90 -16.97
N GLY A 83 3.22 13.29 -16.76
CA GLY A 83 2.19 13.21 -17.79
C GLY A 83 1.63 11.82 -18.05
N ARG A 84 1.88 10.87 -17.15
CA ARG A 84 1.45 9.47 -17.32
C ARG A 84 0.11 9.16 -16.67
N MET A 85 -0.51 10.17 -16.05
CA MET A 85 -1.71 9.98 -15.26
C MET A 85 -2.55 11.26 -15.30
N ASN A 86 -3.87 11.12 -15.38
CA ASN A 86 -4.74 12.30 -15.33
C ASN A 86 -4.96 12.78 -13.90
N GLY A 87 -5.45 14.02 -13.75
CA GLY A 87 -5.62 14.62 -12.43
C GLY A 87 -6.66 13.93 -11.57
N LYS A 88 -7.74 13.46 -12.17
CA LYS A 88 -8.82 12.76 -11.45
C LYS A 88 -8.30 11.47 -10.82
N ASP A 89 -7.64 10.64 -11.61
CA ASP A 89 -7.09 9.38 -11.11
C ASP A 89 -6.02 9.64 -10.06
N THR A 90 -5.19 10.66 -10.25
CA THR A 90 -4.17 11.03 -9.27
C THR A 90 -4.79 11.29 -7.90
N VAL A 91 -5.80 12.15 -7.85
CA VAL A 91 -6.47 12.50 -6.59
C VAL A 91 -7.16 11.27 -5.99
N MET A 92 -7.87 10.50 -6.81
CA MET A 92 -8.59 9.32 -6.33
C MET A 92 -7.63 8.24 -5.83
N TYR A 93 -6.52 8.01 -6.50
CA TYR A 93 -5.50 7.07 -6.03
C TYR A 93 -4.97 7.49 -4.67
N MET A 94 -4.63 8.77 -4.52
CA MET A 94 -4.11 9.27 -3.24
C MET A 94 -5.11 9.11 -2.10
N ILE A 95 -6.38 9.41 -2.36
CA ILE A 95 -7.45 9.26 -1.35
C ILE A 95 -7.57 7.80 -0.93
N PHE A 96 -7.68 6.89 -1.89
CA PHE A 96 -7.85 5.46 -1.59
C PHE A 96 -6.61 4.88 -0.92
N GLN A 97 -5.41 5.32 -1.31
CA GLN A 97 -4.17 4.92 -0.65
C GLN A 97 -4.15 5.35 0.81
N VAL A 98 -4.53 6.60 1.10
CA VAL A 98 -4.57 7.10 2.47
C VAL A 98 -5.61 6.33 3.29
N VAL A 99 -6.79 6.07 2.73
CA VAL A 99 -7.82 5.27 3.40
C VAL A 99 -7.28 3.86 3.70
N GLY A 100 -6.61 3.24 2.74
CA GLY A 100 -6.00 1.92 2.95
C GLY A 100 -4.96 1.93 4.06
N ALA A 101 -4.11 2.96 4.09
CA ALA A 101 -3.10 3.11 5.14
C ALA A 101 -3.75 3.29 6.52
N ILE A 102 -4.82 4.06 6.61
CA ILE A 102 -5.55 4.26 7.86
C ILE A 102 -6.18 2.94 8.34
N ILE A 103 -6.80 2.19 7.44
CA ILE A 103 -7.39 0.90 7.78
C ILE A 103 -6.31 -0.07 8.28
N GLY A 104 -5.19 -0.17 7.56
CA GLY A 104 -4.07 -1.01 7.96
C GLY A 104 -3.50 -0.62 9.32
N SER A 105 -3.31 0.67 9.54
CA SER A 105 -2.82 1.20 10.81
C SER A 105 -3.80 0.93 11.96
N ALA A 106 -5.09 1.07 11.71
CA ALA A 106 -6.12 0.79 12.72
C ALA A 106 -6.13 -0.68 13.11
N ILE A 107 -5.98 -1.59 12.14
CA ILE A 107 -5.88 -3.02 12.42
C ILE A 107 -4.63 -3.31 13.27
N LEU A 108 -3.48 -2.73 12.89
CA LEU A 108 -2.25 -2.91 13.66
C LEU A 108 -2.39 -2.38 15.08
N TRP A 109 -2.99 -1.20 15.24
CA TRP A 109 -3.22 -0.64 16.58
C TRP A 109 -4.05 -1.58 17.44
N PHE A 110 -5.13 -2.10 16.84
CA PHE A 110 -6.00 -3.03 17.57
C PHE A 110 -5.27 -4.30 17.99
N LEU A 111 -4.42 -4.84 17.11
CA LEU A 111 -3.65 -6.05 17.41
C LEU A 111 -2.54 -5.81 18.43
N ALA A 112 -1.95 -4.62 18.42
CA ALA A 112 -0.76 -4.31 19.23
C ALA A 112 -1.09 -3.70 20.59
N LYS A 113 -2.29 -3.17 20.80
CA LYS A 113 -2.61 -2.37 21.98
C LYS A 113 -2.49 -3.12 23.30
N ASP A 114 -2.62 -4.44 23.28
CA ASP A 114 -2.56 -5.28 24.47
C ASP A 114 -1.26 -6.10 24.57
N SER A 115 -0.26 -5.77 23.77
CA SER A 115 0.99 -6.52 23.71
C SER A 115 2.14 -5.78 24.38
#